data_0b698ead68135ae0559d25b8382f48a3
#
_entry.id   0b698ead68135ae0559d25b8382f48a3
#
_cell.length_a   1.000
_cell.length_b   1.000
_cell.length_c   1.000
_cell.angle_alpha   90.00
_cell.angle_beta   90.00
_cell.angle_gamma   90.00
#
_symmetry.space_group_name_H-M   'P 1'
#
loop_
_entity.id
_entity.type
_entity.pdbx_description
1 polymer ?
#
loop_
_entity_poly.entity_id
_entity_poly.type
_entity_poly.pdbx_seq_one_letter_code
_entity_poly.pdbx_strand_id
1 'polypeptide(L)'
;STVTARNFTICYDTKKRIANWIAYPIHDCYMQGQYVRPDKNNPDDKVWFYDPLIPSQFQVNLSKGSYKSGGIRGHQCMSNHRYVNYKTDANLPSSDLNMQTFYSTNIMPQNSGFNGGSWLKMENTASVKRCADTLYIVTGTYGVQGSGSDKAGTSVAVPEYCWKVLLRTKAGNTRKRIDQITDASQLMAIGFWAKNASSSKNGLKEYLTSVADIEEKTGYKFFTMLDEDIAADVKAQNNPSDWGIN
;
A
#
# COMPACT_ATOMS: atom_id res chain seq x y z
N SER A 1 -27.08 -13.07 -2.86
CA SER A 1 -25.80 -13.07 -2.14
C SER A 1 -25.08 -11.77 -2.44
N THR A 2 -24.80 -10.99 -1.40
CA THR A 2 -24.05 -9.74 -1.53
C THR A 2 -22.59 -10.10 -1.84
N VAL A 3 -22.12 -9.73 -3.02
CA VAL A 3 -20.69 -9.88 -3.36
C VAL A 3 -19.97 -8.67 -2.77
N THR A 4 -19.16 -8.89 -1.74
CA THR A 4 -18.30 -7.84 -1.21
C THR A 4 -17.11 -7.66 -2.15
N ALA A 5 -17.14 -6.61 -2.97
CA ALA A 5 -16.01 -6.28 -3.83
C ALA A 5 -14.86 -5.70 -3.00
N ARG A 6 -13.64 -6.18 -3.24
CA ARG A 6 -12.42 -5.61 -2.65
C ARG A 6 -11.93 -4.45 -3.52
N ASN A 7 -11.49 -3.36 -2.90
CA ASN A 7 -10.99 -2.18 -3.61
C ASN A 7 -9.46 -2.18 -3.80
N PHE A 8 -8.81 -3.28 -3.55
CA PHE A 8 -7.39 -3.55 -3.82
C PHE A 8 -7.19 -5.05 -4.11
N THR A 9 -6.17 -5.36 -4.89
CA THR A 9 -5.74 -6.74 -5.13
C THR A 9 -4.69 -7.13 -4.11
N ILE A 10 -4.76 -8.36 -3.60
CA ILE A 10 -3.87 -8.85 -2.55
C ILE A 10 -3.30 -10.22 -2.88
N CYS A 11 -2.01 -10.39 -2.68
CA CYS A 11 -1.35 -11.69 -2.60
C CYS A 11 -1.04 -12.00 -1.14
N TYR A 12 -1.92 -12.77 -0.50
CA TYR A 12 -1.83 -13.06 0.92
C TYR A 12 -1.14 -14.38 1.19
N ASP A 13 -0.18 -14.38 2.10
CA ASP A 13 0.49 -15.59 2.57
C ASP A 13 -0.16 -16.09 3.87
N THR A 14 -0.92 -17.16 3.79
CA THR A 14 -1.66 -17.73 4.92
C THR A 14 -0.77 -18.33 6.00
N LYS A 15 0.47 -18.72 5.67
CA LYS A 15 1.44 -19.23 6.64
C LYS A 15 2.10 -18.09 7.41
N LYS A 16 2.51 -17.04 6.70
CA LYS A 16 3.09 -15.82 7.30
C LYS A 16 2.04 -14.95 7.98
N ARG A 17 0.78 -15.04 7.55
CA ARG A 17 -0.35 -14.18 7.95
C ARG A 17 -0.12 -12.69 7.66
N ILE A 18 0.58 -12.40 6.57
CA ILE A 18 0.76 -11.07 6.00
C ILE A 18 0.63 -11.15 4.47
N ALA A 19 0.31 -10.04 3.83
CA ALA A 19 0.35 -9.97 2.38
C ALA A 19 1.80 -9.90 1.89
N ASN A 20 2.13 -10.70 0.87
CA ASN A 20 3.37 -10.54 0.12
C ASN A 20 3.36 -9.22 -0.65
N TRP A 21 2.20 -8.85 -1.24
CA TRP A 21 1.98 -7.55 -1.85
C TRP A 21 0.49 -7.20 -1.93
N ILE A 22 0.23 -5.90 -2.05
CA ILE A 22 -1.08 -5.31 -2.31
C ILE A 22 -0.93 -4.29 -3.44
N ALA A 23 -1.82 -4.37 -4.45
CA ALA A 23 -1.88 -3.45 -5.56
C ALA A 23 -3.20 -2.66 -5.56
N TYR A 24 -3.11 -1.35 -5.73
CA TYR A 24 -4.28 -0.48 -5.73
C TYR A 24 -4.03 0.82 -6.49
N PRO A 25 -5.07 1.37 -7.14
CA PRO A 25 -4.98 2.69 -7.76
C PRO A 25 -5.31 3.80 -6.76
N ILE A 26 -4.75 4.99 -6.99
CA ILE A 26 -5.27 6.24 -6.44
C ILE A 26 -5.38 7.30 -7.53
N HIS A 27 -6.34 8.18 -7.38
CA HIS A 27 -6.50 9.40 -8.16
C HIS A 27 -7.35 10.38 -7.35
N ASP A 28 -7.57 11.59 -7.87
CA ASP A 28 -8.20 12.67 -7.11
C ASP A 28 -9.54 12.29 -6.50
N CYS A 29 -10.36 11.48 -7.19
CA CYS A 29 -11.67 11.07 -6.67
C CYS A 29 -11.61 10.22 -5.39
N TYR A 30 -10.51 9.49 -5.15
CA TYR A 30 -10.35 8.66 -3.95
C TYR A 30 -9.96 9.46 -2.70
N MET A 31 -9.58 10.72 -2.85
CA MET A 31 -9.04 11.52 -1.75
C MET A 31 -9.81 12.81 -1.48
N GLN A 32 -10.99 12.97 -2.09
CA GLN A 32 -11.84 14.15 -1.95
C GLN A 32 -12.87 14.05 -0.81
N GLY A 33 -12.88 12.95 -0.08
CA GLY A 33 -13.88 12.69 0.94
C GLY A 33 -13.59 13.40 2.27
N GLN A 34 -14.66 13.71 2.99
CA GLN A 34 -14.61 14.17 4.38
C GLN A 34 -14.77 12.99 5.37
N TYR A 35 -14.41 11.78 4.95
CA TYR A 35 -14.54 10.62 5.82
C TYR A 35 -13.59 10.76 7.00
N VAL A 36 -14.14 10.77 8.18
CA VAL A 36 -13.38 10.74 9.43
C VAL A 36 -13.02 9.29 9.70
N ARG A 37 -11.71 9.00 9.81
CA ARG A 37 -11.24 7.69 10.24
C ARG A 37 -11.96 7.31 11.56
N PRO A 38 -12.48 6.07 11.70
CA PRO A 38 -13.10 5.63 12.93
C PRO A 38 -12.22 5.93 14.15
N ASP A 39 -12.79 6.51 15.18
CA ASP A 39 -12.03 6.85 16.40
C ASP A 39 -11.69 5.56 17.15
N LYS A 40 -10.38 5.26 17.20
CA LYS A 40 -9.85 4.12 17.94
C LYS A 40 -10.19 4.13 19.44
N ASN A 41 -10.59 5.29 19.96
CA ASN A 41 -10.97 5.46 21.38
C ASN A 41 -12.48 5.32 21.59
N ASN A 42 -13.28 5.28 20.51
CA ASN A 42 -14.72 5.00 20.62
C ASN A 42 -14.90 3.47 20.71
N PRO A 43 -15.43 2.94 21.83
CA PRO A 43 -15.62 1.50 21.99
C PRO A 43 -16.64 0.91 21.00
N ASP A 44 -17.52 1.74 20.43
CA ASP A 44 -18.51 1.34 19.45
C ASP A 44 -17.95 1.32 18.01
N ASP A 45 -16.82 2.00 17.77
CA ASP A 45 -16.12 2.00 16.50
C ASP A 45 -15.24 0.75 16.37
N LYS A 46 -15.81 -0.33 15.87
CA LYS A 46 -15.04 -1.52 15.50
C LYS A 46 -14.17 -1.18 14.33
N VAL A 47 -12.89 -0.90 14.57
CA VAL A 47 -11.94 -0.41 13.55
C VAL A 47 -11.20 -1.53 12.85
N TRP A 48 -11.04 -2.70 13.47
CA TRP A 48 -10.18 -3.77 12.97
C TRP A 48 -10.97 -5.06 12.79
N PHE A 49 -10.92 -5.63 11.58
CA PHE A 49 -11.75 -6.76 11.20
C PHE A 49 -10.94 -7.88 10.59
N TYR A 50 -11.48 -9.09 10.63
CA TYR A 50 -11.08 -10.12 9.71
C TYR A 50 -11.55 -9.78 8.30
N ASP A 51 -10.72 -10.08 7.31
CA ASP A 51 -11.10 -10.04 5.90
C ASP A 51 -12.10 -11.18 5.63
N PRO A 52 -13.31 -10.88 5.16
CA PRO A 52 -14.33 -11.89 4.97
C PRO A 52 -14.00 -12.89 3.85
N LEU A 53 -13.04 -12.57 2.96
CA LEU A 53 -12.65 -13.44 1.85
C LEU A 53 -11.57 -14.47 2.23
N ILE A 54 -11.00 -14.37 3.43
CA ILE A 54 -9.97 -15.29 3.93
C ILE A 54 -10.48 -15.94 5.22
N PRO A 55 -10.45 -17.27 5.39
CA PRO A 55 -10.84 -17.89 6.64
C PRO A 55 -10.06 -17.35 7.83
N SER A 56 -10.74 -17.09 8.94
CA SER A 56 -10.19 -16.40 10.12
C SER A 56 -8.98 -17.14 10.74
N GLN A 57 -8.90 -18.46 10.63
CA GLN A 57 -7.75 -19.23 11.13
C GLN A 57 -6.42 -18.88 10.44
N PHE A 58 -6.47 -18.26 9.27
CA PHE A 58 -5.30 -17.81 8.53
C PHE A 58 -4.98 -16.33 8.75
N GLN A 59 -5.69 -15.67 9.65
CA GLN A 59 -5.54 -14.25 9.93
C GLN A 59 -5.15 -14.00 11.39
N VAL A 60 -4.59 -12.83 11.68
CA VAL A 60 -4.38 -12.35 13.05
C VAL A 60 -5.59 -11.56 13.53
N ASN A 61 -5.88 -11.64 14.82
CA ASN A 61 -6.96 -10.87 15.42
C ASN A 61 -6.44 -9.52 15.94
N LEU A 62 -6.69 -8.46 15.18
CA LEU A 62 -6.29 -7.10 15.53
C LEU A 62 -7.37 -6.29 16.23
N SER A 63 -8.59 -6.85 16.42
CA SER A 63 -9.71 -6.14 17.08
C SER A 63 -9.45 -5.84 18.56
N LYS A 64 -8.64 -6.66 19.23
CA LYS A 64 -8.27 -6.51 20.64
C LYS A 64 -7.05 -5.60 20.87
N GLY A 65 -6.58 -4.91 19.87
CA GLY A 65 -5.42 -4.03 19.94
C GLY A 65 -4.32 -4.39 18.92
N SER A 66 -3.18 -3.72 19.04
CA SER A 66 -2.01 -4.00 18.22
C SER A 66 -1.41 -5.37 18.51
N TYR A 67 -0.40 -5.75 17.76
CA TYR A 67 0.38 -6.96 18.05
C TYR A 67 0.87 -6.96 19.49
N LYS A 68 0.91 -8.13 20.10
CA LYS A 68 1.54 -8.35 21.41
C LYS A 68 3.06 -8.22 21.29
N SER A 69 3.61 -8.70 20.17
CA SER A 69 5.03 -8.64 19.84
C SER A 69 5.24 -8.52 18.34
N GLY A 70 6.42 -8.10 17.92
CA GLY A 70 6.84 -8.01 16.52
C GLY A 70 6.64 -6.65 15.86
N GLY A 71 5.93 -5.71 16.51
CA GLY A 71 5.73 -4.37 15.98
C GLY A 71 4.34 -3.80 16.23
N ILE A 72 4.02 -2.75 15.51
CA ILE A 72 2.70 -2.11 15.50
C ILE A 72 1.94 -2.44 14.21
N ARG A 73 0.65 -2.11 14.15
CA ARG A 73 -0.20 -2.28 12.97
C ARG A 73 0.23 -1.31 11.86
N GLY A 74 0.86 -1.82 10.81
CA GLY A 74 1.25 -1.07 9.62
C GLY A 74 0.34 -1.39 8.44
N HIS A 75 -0.24 -0.38 7.80
CA HIS A 75 -1.04 -0.54 6.59
C HIS A 75 -0.16 -0.79 5.37
N GLN A 76 -0.60 -1.66 4.48
CA GLN A 76 -0.05 -1.75 3.12
C GLN A 76 -0.83 -0.81 2.18
N CYS A 77 -2.14 -0.98 2.03
CA CYS A 77 -3.00 0.06 1.43
C CYS A 77 -3.34 1.08 2.52
N MET A 78 -2.83 2.30 2.39
CA MET A 78 -3.01 3.36 3.37
C MET A 78 -4.49 3.76 3.49
N SER A 79 -4.98 3.93 4.72
CA SER A 79 -6.37 4.33 4.98
C SER A 79 -6.75 5.64 4.27
N ASN A 80 -5.86 6.65 4.31
CA ASN A 80 -6.11 7.94 3.67
C ASN A 80 -6.21 7.87 2.13
N HIS A 81 -5.74 6.79 1.51
CA HIS A 81 -5.89 6.58 0.06
C HIS A 81 -7.29 6.09 -0.33
N ARG A 82 -8.20 5.96 0.64
CA ARG A 82 -9.59 5.51 0.46
C ARG A 82 -10.61 6.45 1.10
N TYR A 83 -10.36 7.75 1.02
CA TYR A 83 -11.31 8.79 1.43
C TYR A 83 -12.11 9.26 0.21
N VAL A 84 -13.18 8.54 -0.08
CA VAL A 84 -14.07 8.87 -1.21
C VAL A 84 -15.14 9.86 -0.75
N ASN A 85 -15.49 10.84 -1.58
CA ASN A 85 -16.58 11.75 -1.27
C ASN A 85 -17.93 11.14 -1.69
N TYR A 86 -18.86 11.01 -0.72
CA TYR A 86 -20.15 10.31 -0.88
C TYR A 86 -21.31 11.11 -1.36
N LYS A 87 -21.15 12.39 -1.47
CA LYS A 87 -22.28 13.22 -1.94
C LYS A 87 -22.69 12.90 -3.38
N THR A 88 -21.92 12.07 -4.08
CA THR A 88 -22.17 11.77 -5.49
C THR A 88 -22.73 10.39 -5.77
N ASP A 89 -22.65 9.44 -4.81
CA ASP A 89 -23.21 8.10 -5.02
C ASP A 89 -23.80 7.55 -3.70
N ALA A 90 -25.12 7.68 -3.53
CA ALA A 90 -25.85 7.21 -2.36
C ALA A 90 -25.85 5.67 -2.20
N ASN A 91 -25.35 4.92 -3.20
CA ASN A 91 -25.37 3.47 -3.21
C ASN A 91 -24.05 2.81 -2.80
N LEU A 92 -22.97 3.59 -2.65
CA LEU A 92 -21.69 3.07 -2.17
C LEU A 92 -21.41 3.60 -0.77
N PRO A 93 -21.54 2.78 0.28
CA PRO A 93 -21.19 3.21 1.61
C PRO A 93 -19.69 3.48 1.74
N SER A 94 -19.29 4.72 2.00
CA SER A 94 -17.89 5.20 2.12
C SER A 94 -17.12 4.51 3.20
N SER A 95 -17.82 4.30 4.26
CA SER A 95 -17.33 3.47 5.32
C SER A 95 -16.68 2.20 4.76
N ASP A 96 -17.30 1.53 3.80
CA ASP A 96 -16.86 0.21 3.37
C ASP A 96 -15.52 0.24 2.63
N LEU A 97 -15.26 1.22 1.76
CA LEU A 97 -13.99 1.32 1.06
C LEU A 97 -12.83 1.64 2.01
N ASN A 98 -13.03 2.58 2.93
CA ASN A 98 -12.04 2.88 3.93
C ASN A 98 -11.93 1.75 4.96
N MET A 99 -13.04 1.18 5.41
CA MET A 99 -13.07 0.07 6.38
C MET A 99 -12.33 -1.16 5.88
N GLN A 100 -12.32 -1.46 4.57
CA GLN A 100 -11.52 -2.54 4.03
C GLN A 100 -10.02 -2.35 4.27
N THR A 101 -9.53 -1.13 4.41
CA THR A 101 -8.12 -0.90 4.75
C THR A 101 -7.75 -1.37 6.15
N PHE A 102 -8.74 -1.59 7.02
CA PHE A 102 -8.56 -2.12 8.38
C PHE A 102 -8.71 -3.64 8.48
N TYR A 103 -8.89 -4.33 7.36
CA TYR A 103 -8.82 -5.80 7.35
C TYR A 103 -7.42 -6.26 7.77
N SER A 104 -7.38 -7.29 8.61
CA SER A 104 -6.10 -7.83 9.11
C SER A 104 -5.16 -8.28 7.98
N THR A 105 -5.73 -8.65 6.82
CA THR A 105 -4.96 -9.01 5.62
C THR A 105 -4.21 -7.83 4.99
N ASN A 106 -4.66 -6.60 5.22
CA ASN A 106 -3.97 -5.37 4.79
C ASN A 106 -2.90 -4.89 5.79
N ILE A 107 -2.76 -5.56 6.92
CA ILE A 107 -1.94 -5.10 8.04
C ILE A 107 -0.75 -6.02 8.23
N MET A 108 0.42 -5.42 8.45
CA MET A 108 1.66 -6.12 8.73
C MET A 108 2.31 -5.59 10.00
N PRO A 109 3.10 -6.40 10.72
CA PRO A 109 3.91 -5.90 11.83
C PRO A 109 4.99 -4.96 11.32
N GLN A 110 4.99 -3.72 11.80
CA GLN A 110 6.03 -2.73 11.46
C GLN A 110 6.69 -2.15 12.71
N ASN A 111 7.97 -1.81 12.58
CA ASN A 111 8.65 -0.98 13.58
C ASN A 111 7.92 0.37 13.69
N SER A 112 7.69 0.85 14.89
CA SER A 112 6.91 2.08 15.14
C SER A 112 7.56 3.33 14.55
N GLY A 113 8.88 3.47 14.69
CA GLY A 113 9.63 4.58 14.11
C GLY A 113 9.64 4.57 12.58
N PHE A 114 9.70 3.39 11.98
CA PHE A 114 9.59 3.21 10.54
C PHE A 114 8.17 3.55 10.04
N ASN A 115 7.13 3.00 10.67
CA ASN A 115 5.74 3.21 10.28
C ASN A 115 5.34 4.70 10.32
N GLY A 116 5.59 5.40 11.43
CA GLY A 116 5.29 6.82 11.57
C GLY A 116 6.32 7.76 10.94
N GLY A 117 7.42 7.23 10.44
CA GLY A 117 8.51 7.99 9.85
C GLY A 117 8.64 7.79 8.35
N SER A 118 9.61 6.99 7.91
CA SER A 118 9.93 6.82 6.50
C SER A 118 8.80 6.18 5.70
N TRP A 119 8.08 5.22 6.27
CA TRP A 119 6.93 4.60 5.59
C TRP A 119 5.82 5.61 5.32
N LEU A 120 5.44 6.40 6.33
CA LEU A 120 4.47 7.49 6.19
C LEU A 120 4.91 8.53 5.14
N LYS A 121 6.20 8.85 5.07
CA LYS A 121 6.72 9.78 4.04
C LYS A 121 6.56 9.20 2.63
N MET A 122 6.79 7.89 2.43
CA MET A 122 6.54 7.21 1.14
C MET A 122 5.05 7.24 0.77
N GLU A 123 4.16 7.03 1.74
CA GLU A 123 2.71 7.13 1.55
C GLU A 123 2.28 8.55 1.19
N ASN A 124 2.83 9.55 1.87
CA ASN A 124 2.56 10.96 1.57
C ASN A 124 3.09 11.37 0.19
N THR A 125 4.22 10.81 -0.27
CA THR A 125 4.70 11.02 -1.64
C THR A 125 3.65 10.58 -2.65
N ALA A 126 3.07 9.40 -2.48
CA ALA A 126 1.98 8.93 -3.35
C ALA A 126 0.74 9.86 -3.24
N SER A 127 0.37 10.27 -2.03
CA SER A 127 -0.77 11.18 -1.80
C SER A 127 -0.61 12.51 -2.52
N VAL A 128 0.58 13.12 -2.45
CA VAL A 128 0.90 14.40 -3.11
C VAL A 128 0.97 14.26 -4.62
N LYS A 129 1.42 13.11 -5.12
CA LYS A 129 1.57 12.83 -6.56
C LYS A 129 0.34 12.20 -7.20
N ARG A 130 -0.79 12.09 -6.50
CA ARG A 130 -2.07 11.74 -7.14
C ARG A 130 -2.41 12.73 -8.25
N CYS A 131 -3.22 12.32 -9.18
CA CYS A 131 -3.55 13.14 -10.35
C CYS A 131 -4.93 12.75 -10.93
N ALA A 132 -5.40 13.48 -11.93
CA ALA A 132 -6.64 13.18 -12.63
C ALA A 132 -6.57 11.88 -13.46
N ASP A 133 -5.35 11.47 -13.89
CA ASP A 133 -5.09 10.11 -14.34
C ASP A 133 -4.93 9.18 -13.11
N THR A 134 -4.71 7.91 -13.34
CA THR A 134 -4.47 6.96 -12.23
C THR A 134 -3.00 6.94 -11.84
N LEU A 135 -2.71 7.05 -10.54
CA LEU A 135 -1.44 6.62 -9.96
C LEU A 135 -1.61 5.19 -9.45
N TYR A 136 -0.80 4.28 -9.97
CA TYR A 136 -0.79 2.87 -9.58
C TYR A 136 0.24 2.66 -8.49
N ILE A 137 -0.17 1.94 -7.43
CA ILE A 137 0.67 1.60 -6.29
C ILE A 137 0.69 0.08 -6.14
N VAL A 138 1.90 -0.47 -6.01
CA VAL A 138 2.09 -1.80 -5.44
C VAL A 138 2.97 -1.66 -4.21
N THR A 139 2.56 -2.26 -3.12
CA THR A 139 3.31 -2.26 -1.87
C THR A 139 3.47 -3.69 -1.39
N GLY A 140 4.58 -4.01 -0.76
CA GLY A 140 4.77 -5.39 -0.33
C GLY A 140 5.85 -5.57 0.73
N THR A 141 6.05 -6.83 1.05
CA THR A 141 6.99 -7.31 2.06
C THR A 141 7.99 -8.27 1.44
N TYR A 142 9.19 -8.35 2.03
CA TYR A 142 10.21 -9.29 1.62
C TYR A 142 11.04 -9.77 2.82
N GLY A 143 11.39 -11.05 2.82
CA GLY A 143 12.12 -11.66 3.91
C GLY A 143 11.30 -11.75 5.20
N VAL A 144 11.86 -12.38 6.21
CA VAL A 144 11.31 -12.50 7.55
C VAL A 144 12.45 -12.31 8.55
N GLN A 145 12.37 -11.28 9.38
CA GLN A 145 13.38 -11.02 10.42
C GLN A 145 13.01 -11.59 11.79
N GLY A 146 11.81 -12.15 11.92
CA GLY A 146 11.34 -12.73 13.17
C GLY A 146 9.87 -13.06 13.16
N SER A 147 9.36 -13.46 14.30
CA SER A 147 7.95 -13.76 14.54
C SER A 147 7.38 -12.84 15.61
N GLY A 148 6.19 -12.31 15.34
CA GLY A 148 5.36 -11.63 16.31
C GLY A 148 4.12 -12.43 16.64
N SER A 149 3.22 -11.83 17.42
CA SER A 149 1.90 -12.42 17.69
C SER A 149 0.86 -11.34 17.95
N ASP A 150 -0.40 -11.67 17.69
CA ASP A 150 -1.54 -10.88 18.17
C ASP A 150 -1.76 -11.08 19.70
N LYS A 151 -2.79 -10.40 20.22
CA LYS A 151 -3.16 -10.51 21.65
C LYS A 151 -3.74 -11.88 22.03
N ALA A 152 -4.19 -12.67 21.06
CA ALA A 152 -4.68 -14.02 21.26
C ALA A 152 -3.56 -15.07 21.17
N GLY A 153 -2.34 -14.68 20.84
CA GLY A 153 -1.19 -15.58 20.69
C GLY A 153 -1.03 -16.15 19.29
N THR A 154 -1.82 -15.69 18.30
CA THR A 154 -1.68 -16.13 16.91
C THR A 154 -0.38 -15.59 16.34
N SER A 155 0.49 -16.46 15.87
CA SER A 155 1.79 -16.10 15.30
C SER A 155 1.63 -15.36 13.97
N VAL A 156 2.53 -14.41 13.69
CA VAL A 156 2.62 -13.63 12.46
C VAL A 156 4.08 -13.38 12.10
N ALA A 157 4.43 -13.46 10.83
CA ALA A 157 5.77 -13.11 10.39
C ALA A 157 6.01 -11.60 10.48
N VAL A 158 7.19 -11.21 10.94
CA VAL A 158 7.67 -9.82 10.90
C VAL A 158 8.51 -9.66 9.64
N PRO A 159 8.07 -8.87 8.65
CA PRO A 159 8.83 -8.71 7.41
C PRO A 159 10.17 -8.01 7.69
N GLU A 160 11.22 -8.43 6.99
CA GLU A 160 12.53 -7.79 7.09
C GLU A 160 12.56 -6.49 6.30
N TYR A 161 12.01 -6.51 5.08
CA TYR A 161 11.90 -5.35 4.21
C TYR A 161 10.45 -5.06 3.85
N CYS A 162 10.16 -3.79 3.67
CA CYS A 162 8.93 -3.28 3.08
C CYS A 162 9.29 -2.46 1.85
N TRP A 163 8.50 -2.58 0.79
CA TRP A 163 8.77 -1.90 -0.46
C TRP A 163 7.50 -1.29 -1.06
N LYS A 164 7.69 -0.28 -1.94
CA LYS A 164 6.63 0.32 -2.75
C LYS A 164 7.11 0.55 -4.17
N VAL A 165 6.18 0.39 -5.11
CA VAL A 165 6.33 0.74 -6.53
C VAL A 165 5.22 1.71 -6.87
N LEU A 166 5.58 2.84 -7.48
CA LEU A 166 4.65 3.85 -7.95
C LEU A 166 4.81 4.02 -9.46
N LEU A 167 3.68 4.16 -10.18
CA LEU A 167 3.64 4.44 -11.61
C LEU A 167 2.50 5.39 -11.94
N ARG A 168 2.77 6.42 -12.75
CA ARG A 168 1.75 7.31 -13.32
C ARG A 168 2.23 7.94 -14.63
N THR A 169 1.31 8.60 -15.34
CA THR A 169 1.69 9.52 -16.41
C THR A 169 2.34 10.77 -15.83
N LYS A 170 3.36 11.34 -16.49
CA LYS A 170 4.00 12.59 -16.04
C LYS A 170 3.02 13.75 -16.06
N ALA A 171 2.23 13.90 -17.12
CA ALA A 171 1.24 14.97 -17.25
C ALA A 171 0.12 14.86 -16.20
N GLY A 172 -0.32 13.66 -15.86
CA GLY A 172 -1.34 13.41 -14.85
C GLY A 172 -2.78 13.75 -15.24
N ASN A 173 -3.01 14.17 -16.48
CA ASN A 173 -4.33 14.57 -17.02
C ASN A 173 -4.52 14.19 -18.48
N THR A 174 -3.89 13.11 -18.90
CA THR A 174 -3.91 12.64 -20.30
C THR A 174 -5.25 12.05 -20.70
N ARG A 175 -6.07 11.63 -19.73
CA ARG A 175 -7.32 10.86 -19.93
C ARG A 175 -7.11 9.53 -20.64
N LYS A 176 -5.88 9.02 -20.68
CA LYS A 176 -5.52 7.74 -21.26
C LYS A 176 -5.34 6.70 -20.15
N ARG A 177 -5.67 5.48 -20.45
CA ARG A 177 -5.23 4.34 -19.62
C ARG A 177 -3.73 4.17 -19.79
N ILE A 178 -3.08 3.57 -18.80
CA ILE A 178 -1.62 3.40 -18.81
C ILE A 178 -1.12 2.57 -19.99
N ASP A 179 -1.90 1.58 -20.43
CA ASP A 179 -1.62 0.71 -21.58
C ASP A 179 -1.79 1.39 -22.95
N GLN A 180 -2.31 2.62 -22.98
CA GLN A 180 -2.42 3.44 -24.18
C GLN A 180 -1.24 4.42 -24.34
N ILE A 181 -0.30 4.40 -23.42
CA ILE A 181 0.91 5.22 -23.48
C ILE A 181 1.99 4.45 -24.24
N THR A 182 2.42 5.01 -25.36
CA THR A 182 3.38 4.39 -26.29
C THR A 182 4.76 5.05 -26.26
N ASP A 183 5.02 5.91 -25.27
CA ASP A 183 6.29 6.62 -25.08
C ASP A 183 6.65 6.61 -23.59
N ALA A 184 7.74 5.95 -23.26
CA ALA A 184 8.25 5.84 -21.89
C ALA A 184 8.53 7.21 -21.24
N SER A 185 8.87 8.23 -22.04
CA SER A 185 9.13 9.58 -21.55
C SER A 185 7.88 10.27 -20.96
N GLN A 186 6.68 9.80 -21.32
CA GLN A 186 5.41 10.28 -20.79
C GLN A 186 5.03 9.62 -19.45
N LEU A 187 5.79 8.63 -19.01
CA LEU A 187 5.58 7.89 -17.76
C LEU A 187 6.65 8.24 -16.73
N MET A 188 6.29 8.14 -15.47
CA MET A 188 7.22 8.21 -14.36
C MET A 188 6.94 7.08 -13.37
N ALA A 189 8.01 6.40 -12.96
CA ALA A 189 7.97 5.35 -11.95
C ALA A 189 9.08 5.54 -10.93
N ILE A 190 8.87 4.99 -9.73
CA ILE A 190 9.85 4.96 -8.66
C ILE A 190 9.63 3.75 -7.77
N GLY A 191 10.73 3.21 -7.24
CA GLY A 191 10.73 2.18 -6.22
C GLY A 191 11.26 2.69 -4.89
N PHE A 192 10.76 2.11 -3.80
CA PHE A 192 11.28 2.26 -2.45
C PHE A 192 11.55 0.87 -1.88
N TRP A 193 12.72 0.69 -1.30
CA TRP A 193 13.14 -0.52 -0.61
C TRP A 193 13.70 -0.18 0.75
N ALA A 194 13.01 -0.56 1.80
CA ALA A 194 13.33 -0.14 3.15
C ALA A 194 13.35 -1.30 4.13
N LYS A 195 14.34 -1.35 4.99
CA LYS A 195 14.35 -2.29 6.11
C LYS A 195 13.25 -1.90 7.11
N ASN A 196 12.52 -2.88 7.62
CA ASN A 196 11.49 -2.68 8.66
C ASN A 196 12.16 -2.47 10.03
N ALA A 197 12.79 -1.31 10.17
CA ALA A 197 13.57 -0.89 11.32
C ALA A 197 13.31 0.59 11.62
N SER A 198 14.17 1.27 12.36
CA SER A 198 14.05 2.70 12.60
C SER A 198 14.12 3.51 11.31
N SER A 199 13.42 4.65 11.27
CA SER A 199 13.48 5.57 10.14
C SER A 199 14.87 6.14 9.93
N SER A 200 15.23 6.35 8.66
CA SER A 200 16.40 7.11 8.29
C SER A 200 16.30 8.58 8.72
N LYS A 201 17.42 9.12 9.17
CA LYS A 201 17.58 10.57 9.39
C LYS A 201 17.84 11.33 8.08
N ASN A 202 18.29 10.64 7.03
CA ASN A 202 18.68 11.21 5.75
C ASN A 202 17.51 11.40 4.75
N GLY A 203 16.28 11.13 5.20
CA GLY A 203 15.09 11.28 4.37
C GLY A 203 14.81 10.08 3.46
N LEU A 204 14.02 10.30 2.39
CA LEU A 204 13.59 9.21 1.49
C LEU A 204 14.64 8.77 0.49
N LYS A 205 15.64 9.58 0.18
CA LYS A 205 16.68 9.24 -0.81
C LYS A 205 17.39 7.91 -0.51
N GLU A 206 17.56 7.60 0.76
CA GLU A 206 18.23 6.39 1.23
C GLU A 206 17.48 5.10 0.86
N TYR A 207 16.17 5.21 0.59
CA TYR A 207 15.32 4.06 0.26
C TYR A 207 14.96 3.96 -1.21
N LEU A 208 15.42 4.95 -2.03
CA LEU A 208 15.10 4.96 -3.45
C LEU A 208 15.81 3.82 -4.17
N THR A 209 15.07 3.22 -5.08
CA THR A 209 15.58 2.20 -5.99
C THR A 209 14.77 2.22 -7.29
N SER A 210 15.24 1.54 -8.31
CA SER A 210 14.45 1.33 -9.52
C SER A 210 13.40 0.25 -9.31
N VAL A 211 12.37 0.24 -10.15
CA VAL A 211 11.40 -0.86 -10.16
C VAL A 211 12.04 -2.16 -10.62
N ALA A 212 12.99 -2.07 -11.55
CA ALA A 212 13.79 -3.22 -12.01
C ALA A 212 14.55 -3.89 -10.86
N ASP A 213 15.16 -3.13 -9.96
CA ASP A 213 15.82 -3.68 -8.77
C ASP A 213 14.85 -4.42 -7.83
N ILE A 214 13.61 -3.92 -7.70
CA ILE A 214 12.59 -4.60 -6.90
C ILE A 214 12.16 -5.91 -7.58
N GLU A 215 12.03 -5.92 -8.92
CA GLU A 215 11.78 -7.15 -9.68
C GLU A 215 12.88 -8.19 -9.45
N GLU A 216 14.15 -7.77 -9.53
CA GLU A 216 15.30 -8.65 -9.30
C GLU A 216 15.27 -9.26 -7.89
N LYS A 217 15.01 -8.43 -6.86
CA LYS A 217 14.97 -8.88 -5.47
C LYS A 217 13.80 -9.80 -5.16
N THR A 218 12.62 -9.54 -5.75
CA THR A 218 11.37 -10.22 -5.38
C THR A 218 10.98 -11.34 -6.32
N GLY A 219 11.46 -11.34 -7.55
CA GLY A 219 11.02 -12.22 -8.64
C GLY A 219 9.67 -11.84 -9.24
N TYR A 220 9.04 -10.77 -8.78
CA TYR A 220 7.78 -10.28 -9.35
C TYR A 220 8.01 -9.58 -10.68
N LYS A 221 6.93 -9.41 -11.45
CA LYS A 221 6.91 -8.63 -12.69
C LYS A 221 5.88 -7.52 -12.57
N PHE A 222 6.33 -6.29 -12.81
CA PHE A 222 5.47 -5.10 -12.78
C PHE A 222 5.19 -4.60 -14.19
N PHE A 223 4.15 -3.79 -14.32
CA PHE A 223 3.79 -3.07 -15.55
C PHE A 223 3.56 -3.97 -16.76
N THR A 224 3.03 -5.17 -16.53
CA THR A 224 2.78 -6.18 -17.57
C THR A 224 1.73 -5.76 -18.62
N MET A 225 1.08 -4.62 -18.41
CA MET A 225 0.13 -4.03 -19.37
C MET A 225 0.80 -3.07 -20.37
N LEU A 226 2.06 -2.70 -20.13
CA LEU A 226 2.85 -1.88 -21.06
C LEU A 226 3.57 -2.77 -22.08
N ASP A 227 3.87 -2.21 -23.25
CA ASP A 227 4.80 -2.84 -24.18
C ASP A 227 6.14 -3.09 -23.49
N GLU A 228 6.81 -4.18 -23.85
CA GLU A 228 7.97 -4.68 -23.12
C GLU A 228 9.13 -3.66 -23.08
N ASP A 229 9.41 -3.01 -24.22
CA ASP A 229 10.47 -1.99 -24.31
C ASP A 229 10.13 -0.76 -23.46
N ILE A 230 8.86 -0.30 -23.51
CA ILE A 230 8.38 0.82 -22.68
C ILE A 230 8.47 0.45 -21.21
N ALA A 231 8.03 -0.76 -20.85
CA ALA A 231 8.09 -1.25 -19.48
C ALA A 231 9.54 -1.31 -18.97
N ALA A 232 10.51 -1.75 -19.80
CA ALA A 232 11.91 -1.81 -19.43
C ALA A 232 12.47 -0.41 -19.12
N ASP A 233 12.25 0.56 -19.99
CA ASP A 233 12.69 1.94 -19.81
C ASP A 233 12.08 2.59 -18.55
N VAL A 234 10.79 2.37 -18.34
CA VAL A 234 10.07 2.93 -17.16
C VAL A 234 10.55 2.29 -15.86
N LYS A 235 10.80 0.99 -15.85
CA LYS A 235 11.31 0.26 -14.67
C LYS A 235 12.73 0.66 -14.30
N ALA A 236 13.54 1.08 -15.25
CA ALA A 236 14.90 1.56 -15.02
C ALA A 236 14.96 2.97 -14.41
N GLN A 237 13.86 3.71 -14.40
CA GLN A 237 13.82 5.08 -13.87
C GLN A 237 14.13 5.13 -12.36
N ASN A 238 14.91 6.14 -11.99
CA ASN A 238 15.16 6.51 -10.59
C ASN A 238 15.38 8.03 -10.50
N ASN A 239 14.33 8.80 -10.74
CA ASN A 239 14.35 10.26 -10.78
C ASN A 239 13.61 10.85 -9.57
N PRO A 240 14.28 11.08 -8.43
CA PRO A 240 13.62 11.56 -7.21
C PRO A 240 12.95 12.92 -7.36
N SER A 241 13.51 13.81 -8.20
CA SER A 241 12.94 15.14 -8.44
C SER A 241 11.54 15.10 -9.06
N ASP A 242 11.25 14.13 -9.95
CA ASP A 242 9.91 13.96 -10.50
C ASP A 242 8.87 13.68 -9.40
N TRP A 243 9.32 13.09 -8.32
CA TRP A 243 8.51 12.72 -7.15
C TRP A 243 8.56 13.74 -6.02
N GLY A 244 9.28 14.87 -6.20
CA GLY A 244 9.44 15.90 -5.18
C GLY A 244 10.30 15.46 -4.00
N ILE A 245 11.22 14.55 -4.23
CA ILE A 245 12.18 14.05 -3.24
C ILE A 245 13.53 14.76 -3.47
N ASN A 246 13.88 15.70 -2.56
CA ASN A 246 15.07 16.51 -2.63
C ASN A 246 16.18 16.01 -1.71
#